data_42594f480503425ab0374d3086f096a9
#
_entry.id   42594f480503425ab0374d3086f096a9
#
_cell.length_a   1.000
_cell.length_b   1.000
_cell.length_c   1.000
_cell.angle_alpha   90.00
_cell.angle_beta   90.00
_cell.angle_gamma   90.00
#
_symmetry.space_group_name_H-M   'P 1'
#
loop_
_entity.id
_entity.type
_entity.pdbx_description
1 polymer ?
#
loop_
_entity_poly.entity_id
_entity_poly.type
_entity_poly.pdbx_seq_one_letter_code
_entity_poly.pdbx_strand_id
1 'polypeptide(L)'
;STNQPIKIDALSYEMSNYQLGLLNNKGIVCAKNSFNNGVVIVDGITQAPAASVFRRLSTTRTINEVNRVLRKVIEPYIGLKDSLATRNSLNTAIKSELTLLKEVVISDFKFKIYTDSSEGNLGIIRIDYVIVPLNEIRQVRNQVEVSASIN
;
A
#
# COMPACT_ATOMS: atom_id res chain seq x y z
N SER A 1 -0.95 9.41 3.24
CA SER A 1 -2.27 9.95 3.56
C SER A 1 -2.41 10.46 4.98
N THR A 2 -1.55 10.08 5.91
CA THR A 2 -1.47 10.70 7.25
C THR A 2 -0.85 12.09 7.12
N ASN A 3 -1.44 13.11 7.77
CA ASN A 3 -1.04 14.52 7.69
C ASN A 3 -1.02 15.13 6.27
N GLN A 4 -1.71 14.51 5.32
CA GLN A 4 -1.86 15.08 3.98
C GLN A 4 -2.86 16.23 4.01
N PRO A 5 -2.52 17.40 3.43
CA PRO A 5 -3.44 18.52 3.32
C PRO A 5 -4.60 18.17 2.39
N ILE A 6 -5.76 18.66 2.74
CA ILE A 6 -6.98 18.56 1.92
C ILE A 6 -7.44 19.97 1.54
N LYS A 7 -7.97 20.10 0.31
CA LYS A 7 -8.44 21.38 -0.21
C LYS A 7 -9.82 21.69 0.36
N ILE A 8 -9.88 22.13 1.59
CA ILE A 8 -11.06 22.71 2.25
C ILE A 8 -10.64 23.95 3.04
N ASP A 9 -11.48 24.97 3.02
CA ASP A 9 -11.14 26.26 3.61
C ASP A 9 -11.21 26.23 5.14
N ALA A 10 -12.16 25.47 5.71
CA ALA A 10 -12.32 25.35 7.16
C ALA A 10 -13.04 24.05 7.54
N LEU A 11 -12.88 23.67 8.80
CA LEU A 11 -13.69 22.62 9.43
C LEU A 11 -14.93 23.26 10.05
N SER A 12 -16.09 22.64 9.88
CA SER A 12 -17.34 23.08 10.51
C SER A 12 -17.32 22.86 12.03
N TYR A 13 -16.50 21.94 12.51
CA TYR A 13 -16.32 21.61 13.92
C TYR A 13 -14.89 21.12 14.19
N GLU A 14 -14.27 21.63 15.25
CA GLU A 14 -12.96 21.18 15.71
C GLU A 14 -13.10 20.22 16.89
N MET A 15 -12.53 19.03 16.74
CA MET A 15 -12.51 18.01 17.77
C MET A 15 -11.20 18.04 18.54
N SER A 16 -11.26 17.73 19.83
CA SER A 16 -10.05 17.53 20.64
C SER A 16 -9.25 16.32 20.16
N ASN A 17 -7.94 16.29 20.43
CA ASN A 17 -7.09 15.15 20.08
C ASN A 17 -7.59 13.83 20.68
N TYR A 18 -8.23 13.87 21.84
CA TYR A 18 -8.83 12.70 22.47
C TYR A 18 -10.02 12.17 21.64
N GLN A 19 -10.93 13.04 21.23
CA GLN A 19 -12.09 12.66 20.39
C GLN A 19 -11.64 12.13 19.03
N LEU A 20 -10.64 12.76 18.40
CA LEU A 20 -10.04 12.30 17.16
C LEU A 20 -9.44 10.89 17.33
N GLY A 21 -8.76 10.62 18.45
CA GLY A 21 -8.22 9.30 18.77
C GLY A 21 -9.30 8.22 18.91
N LEU A 22 -10.40 8.53 19.59
CA LEU A 22 -11.52 7.60 19.76
C LEU A 22 -12.16 7.22 18.42
N LEU A 23 -12.41 8.20 17.55
CA LEU A 23 -12.99 7.98 16.23
C LEU A 23 -12.04 7.19 15.33
N ASN A 24 -10.75 7.54 15.37
CA ASN A 24 -9.73 6.87 14.60
C ASN A 24 -9.58 5.40 14.99
N ASN A 25 -9.66 5.07 16.28
CA ASN A 25 -9.66 3.69 16.77
C ASN A 25 -10.85 2.87 16.24
N LYS A 26 -11.99 3.53 16.02
CA LYS A 26 -13.17 2.90 15.40
C LYS A 26 -13.13 2.82 13.86
N GLY A 27 -12.03 3.25 13.24
CA GLY A 27 -11.88 3.18 11.79
C GLY A 27 -12.45 4.38 11.02
N ILE A 28 -12.72 5.48 11.71
CA ILE A 28 -13.24 6.70 11.09
C ILE A 28 -12.07 7.61 10.74
N VAL A 29 -11.98 8.01 9.48
CA VAL A 29 -10.99 8.99 9.01
C VAL A 29 -11.43 10.38 9.46
N CYS A 30 -10.56 11.05 10.21
CA CYS A 30 -10.81 12.39 10.74
C CYS A 30 -9.87 13.42 10.12
N ALA A 31 -10.32 14.66 10.05
CA ALA A 31 -9.51 15.82 9.69
C ALA A 31 -9.33 16.74 10.90
N LYS A 32 -8.20 17.45 10.93
CA LYS A 32 -7.91 18.48 11.95
C LYS A 32 -7.19 19.67 11.32
N ASN A 33 -7.24 20.82 11.97
CA ASN A 33 -6.39 21.95 11.63
C ASN A 33 -4.94 21.67 12.07
N SER A 34 -4.00 21.94 11.17
CA SER A 34 -2.57 21.88 11.41
C SER A 34 -1.98 23.28 11.30
N PHE A 35 -1.06 23.61 12.19
CA PHE A 35 -0.45 24.94 12.25
C PHE A 35 0.20 25.36 10.92
N ASN A 36 0.87 24.42 10.22
CA ASN A 36 1.63 24.74 9.01
C ASN A 36 0.95 24.33 7.69
N ASN A 37 -0.04 23.42 7.73
CA ASN A 37 -0.53 22.74 6.53
C ASN A 37 -2.04 22.90 6.31
N GLY A 38 -2.70 23.80 7.06
CA GLY A 38 -4.16 23.95 6.99
C GLY A 38 -4.89 22.70 7.47
N VAL A 39 -5.98 22.32 6.80
CA VAL A 39 -6.73 21.12 7.18
C VAL A 39 -6.04 19.86 6.67
N VAL A 40 -5.73 18.92 7.58
CA VAL A 40 -5.04 17.69 7.27
C VAL A 40 -5.82 16.46 7.78
N ILE A 41 -5.60 15.31 7.12
CA ILE A 41 -6.12 14.03 7.59
C ILE A 41 -5.27 13.55 8.77
N VAL A 42 -5.91 13.20 9.89
CA VAL A 42 -5.24 12.72 11.11
C VAL A 42 -4.51 11.41 10.86
N ASP A 43 -5.20 10.42 10.31
CA ASP A 43 -4.62 9.14 9.90
C ASP A 43 -5.43 8.52 8.76
N GLY A 44 -4.75 8.00 7.76
CA GLY A 44 -5.37 7.31 6.62
C GLY A 44 -5.62 5.85 6.96
N ILE A 45 -6.77 5.58 7.57
CA ILE A 45 -7.17 4.24 8.00
C ILE A 45 -8.40 3.73 7.24
N THR A 46 -8.63 2.43 7.34
CA THR A 46 -9.84 1.76 6.84
C THR A 46 -10.63 1.19 8.01
N GLN A 47 -11.81 0.66 7.76
CA GLN A 47 -12.61 -0.05 8.77
C GLN A 47 -12.14 -1.48 9.06
N ALA A 48 -11.04 -1.93 8.46
CA ALA A 48 -10.47 -3.24 8.74
C ALA A 48 -10.03 -3.36 10.22
N PRO A 49 -10.02 -4.58 10.81
CA PRO A 49 -9.56 -4.80 12.18
C PRO A 49 -8.18 -4.20 12.44
N ALA A 50 -7.93 -3.75 13.67
CA ALA A 50 -6.71 -3.04 14.05
C ALA A 50 -5.40 -3.81 13.74
N ALA A 51 -5.42 -5.14 13.82
CA ALA A 51 -4.30 -6.02 13.50
C ALA A 51 -4.18 -6.35 12.00
N SER A 52 -5.12 -5.94 11.17
CA SER A 52 -5.11 -6.25 9.74
C SER A 52 -4.10 -5.37 8.99
N VAL A 53 -3.37 -5.97 8.05
CA VAL A 53 -2.50 -5.25 7.12
C VAL A 53 -3.29 -4.26 6.25
N PHE A 54 -4.59 -4.53 6.03
CA PHE A 54 -5.50 -3.65 5.28
C PHE A 54 -6.05 -2.48 6.13
N ARG A 55 -5.66 -2.37 7.40
CA ARG A 55 -6.07 -1.25 8.27
C ARG A 55 -5.67 0.11 7.69
N ARG A 56 -4.62 0.15 6.89
CA ARG A 56 -4.10 1.39 6.30
C ARG A 56 -4.58 1.59 4.88
N LEU A 57 -5.05 2.80 4.63
CA LEU A 57 -5.46 3.22 3.29
C LEU A 57 -4.28 3.20 2.29
N SER A 58 -3.07 3.56 2.74
CA SER A 58 -1.85 3.48 1.93
C SER A 58 -1.55 2.05 1.48
N THR A 59 -1.63 1.07 2.40
CA THR A 59 -1.44 -0.34 2.07
C THR A 59 -2.47 -0.84 1.04
N THR A 60 -3.74 -0.49 1.24
CA THR A 60 -4.80 -0.86 0.30
C THR A 60 -4.57 -0.25 -1.08
N ARG A 61 -4.15 1.01 -1.15
CA ARG A 61 -3.80 1.68 -2.41
C ARG A 61 -2.60 1.03 -3.09
N THR A 62 -1.56 0.65 -2.33
CA THR A 62 -0.41 -0.09 -2.85
C THR A 62 -0.84 -1.41 -3.49
N ILE A 63 -1.68 -2.20 -2.82
CA ILE A 63 -2.18 -3.47 -3.35
C ILE A 63 -2.97 -3.25 -4.63
N ASN A 64 -3.85 -2.25 -4.66
CA ASN A 64 -4.64 -1.92 -5.85
C ASN A 64 -3.76 -1.48 -7.02
N GLU A 65 -2.71 -0.72 -6.77
CA GLU A 65 -1.76 -0.30 -7.80
C GLU A 65 -0.99 -1.49 -8.37
N VAL A 66 -0.46 -2.37 -7.53
CA VAL A 66 0.20 -3.61 -7.97
C VAL A 66 -0.76 -4.47 -8.80
N ASN A 67 -1.99 -4.66 -8.33
CA ASN A 67 -3.01 -5.41 -9.08
C ASN A 67 -3.28 -4.79 -10.46
N ARG A 68 -3.38 -3.46 -10.54
CA ARG A 68 -3.60 -2.74 -11.80
C ARG A 68 -2.46 -2.95 -12.78
N VAL A 69 -1.22 -2.83 -12.30
CA VAL A 69 -0.02 -3.03 -13.12
C VAL A 69 0.07 -4.47 -13.60
N LEU A 70 -0.12 -5.45 -12.71
CA LEU A 70 -0.07 -6.87 -13.07
C LEU A 70 -1.14 -7.23 -14.12
N ARG A 71 -2.38 -6.74 -13.98
CA ARG A 71 -3.43 -6.95 -15.00
C ARG A 71 -3.01 -6.45 -16.37
N LYS A 72 -2.47 -5.23 -16.43
CA LYS A 72 -1.98 -4.63 -17.68
C LYS A 72 -0.88 -5.46 -18.34
N VAL A 73 0.01 -6.04 -17.53
CA VAL A 73 1.12 -6.87 -18.04
C VAL A 73 0.64 -8.24 -18.50
N ILE A 74 -0.35 -8.81 -17.81
CA ILE A 74 -0.87 -10.16 -18.10
C ILE A 74 -1.80 -10.16 -19.32
N GLU A 75 -2.54 -9.09 -19.53
CA GLU A 75 -3.58 -8.99 -20.60
C GLU A 75 -3.08 -9.42 -21.99
N PRO A 76 -1.88 -9.04 -22.49
CA PRO A 76 -1.37 -9.44 -23.80
C PRO A 76 -1.10 -10.96 -23.93
N TYR A 77 -1.01 -11.67 -22.81
CA TYR A 77 -0.73 -13.12 -22.81
C TYR A 77 -1.99 -13.98 -22.82
N ILE A 78 -3.14 -13.35 -22.60
CA ILE A 78 -4.45 -14.03 -22.67
C ILE A 78 -4.72 -14.39 -24.14
N GLY A 79 -4.99 -15.67 -24.37
CA GLY A 79 -5.25 -16.20 -25.73
C GLY A 79 -3.98 -16.70 -26.46
N LEU A 80 -2.80 -16.51 -25.90
CA LEU A 80 -1.60 -17.15 -26.44
C LEU A 80 -1.54 -18.64 -26.09
N LYS A 81 -0.81 -19.41 -26.91
CA LYS A 81 -0.56 -20.83 -26.62
C LYS A 81 0.29 -20.97 -25.35
N ASP A 82 -0.10 -21.87 -24.48
CA ASP A 82 0.68 -22.20 -23.28
C ASP A 82 1.93 -22.99 -23.70
N SER A 83 3.04 -22.31 -23.77
CA SER A 83 4.36 -22.86 -24.07
C SER A 83 5.37 -22.39 -23.02
N LEU A 84 6.49 -23.13 -22.90
CA LEU A 84 7.59 -22.71 -22.02
C LEU A 84 8.09 -21.31 -22.37
N ALA A 85 8.17 -20.97 -23.65
CA ALA A 85 8.58 -19.64 -24.11
C ALA A 85 7.61 -18.56 -23.65
N THR A 86 6.29 -18.78 -23.79
CA THR A 86 5.24 -17.86 -23.33
C THR A 86 5.30 -17.65 -21.82
N ARG A 87 5.47 -18.73 -21.05
CA ARG A 87 5.60 -18.67 -19.60
C ARG A 87 6.84 -17.92 -19.14
N ASN A 88 7.98 -18.15 -19.80
CA ASN A 88 9.22 -17.42 -19.51
C ASN A 88 9.12 -15.93 -19.84
N SER A 89 8.47 -15.60 -20.95
CA SER A 89 8.20 -14.20 -21.33
C SER A 89 7.29 -13.51 -20.30
N LEU A 90 6.20 -14.15 -19.90
CA LEU A 90 5.30 -13.65 -18.85
C LEU A 90 6.03 -13.46 -17.51
N ASN A 91 6.87 -14.42 -17.13
CA ASN A 91 7.66 -14.33 -15.90
C ASN A 91 8.61 -13.13 -15.93
N THR A 92 9.29 -12.92 -17.05
CA THR A 92 10.20 -11.78 -17.23
C THR A 92 9.44 -10.46 -17.20
N ALA A 93 8.28 -10.36 -17.85
CA ALA A 93 7.46 -9.16 -17.88
C ALA A 93 6.94 -8.80 -16.47
N ILE A 94 6.41 -9.77 -15.72
CA ILE A 94 5.97 -9.55 -14.34
C ILE A 94 7.12 -9.12 -13.44
N LYS A 95 8.28 -9.80 -13.54
CA LYS A 95 9.46 -9.46 -12.75
C LYS A 95 9.95 -8.04 -13.03
N SER A 96 9.97 -7.64 -14.29
CA SER A 96 10.38 -6.29 -14.71
C SER A 96 9.47 -5.22 -14.10
N GLU A 97 8.16 -5.38 -14.22
CA GLU A 97 7.21 -4.39 -13.68
C GLU A 97 7.21 -4.33 -12.15
N LEU A 98 7.29 -5.47 -11.46
CA LEU A 98 7.40 -5.46 -10.01
C LEU A 98 8.72 -4.84 -9.53
N THR A 99 9.80 -4.99 -10.30
CA THR A 99 11.07 -4.33 -10.02
C THR A 99 10.98 -2.81 -10.17
N LEU A 100 10.22 -2.31 -11.15
CA LEU A 100 9.97 -0.87 -11.31
C LEU A 100 9.15 -0.29 -10.16
N LEU A 101 8.29 -1.10 -9.53
CA LEU A 101 7.52 -0.68 -8.35
C LEU A 101 8.34 -0.76 -7.04
N LYS A 102 9.49 -1.45 -7.07
CA LYS A 102 10.38 -1.54 -5.91
C LYS A 102 10.96 -0.17 -5.58
N GLU A 103 11.00 0.16 -4.30
CA GLU A 103 11.44 1.46 -3.74
C GLU A 103 10.50 2.65 -4.02
N VAL A 104 9.50 2.46 -4.86
CA VAL A 104 8.48 3.49 -5.15
C VAL A 104 7.20 3.22 -4.34
N VAL A 105 6.71 1.98 -4.39
CA VAL A 105 5.43 1.58 -3.79
C VAL A 105 5.60 0.37 -2.87
N ILE A 106 6.52 -0.53 -3.19
CA ILE A 106 6.83 -1.75 -2.44
C ILE A 106 8.31 -1.80 -2.09
N SER A 107 8.66 -2.44 -0.97
CA SER A 107 10.06 -2.68 -0.58
C SER A 107 10.60 -4.00 -1.11
N ASP A 108 9.75 -5.03 -1.19
CA ASP A 108 10.13 -6.34 -1.69
C ASP A 108 8.93 -7.09 -2.26
N PHE A 109 9.21 -8.12 -3.08
CA PHE A 109 8.20 -8.97 -3.68
C PHE A 109 8.70 -10.39 -3.93
N LYS A 110 7.77 -11.34 -3.93
CA LYS A 110 7.96 -12.70 -4.45
C LYS A 110 6.75 -13.07 -5.28
N PHE A 111 6.95 -13.83 -6.35
CA PHE A 111 5.84 -14.36 -7.13
C PHE A 111 6.19 -15.74 -7.70
N LYS A 112 5.14 -16.49 -8.01
CA LYS A 112 5.21 -17.82 -8.63
C LYS A 112 4.13 -17.95 -9.68
N ILE A 113 4.51 -18.45 -10.85
CA ILE A 113 3.58 -18.81 -11.93
C ILE A 113 3.49 -20.34 -11.96
N TYR A 114 2.30 -20.87 -11.92
CA TYR A 114 2.07 -22.30 -11.97
C TYR A 114 0.72 -22.62 -12.60
N THR A 115 0.56 -23.87 -13.00
CA THR A 115 -0.73 -24.41 -13.45
C THR A 115 -1.09 -25.55 -12.50
N ASP A 116 -2.31 -25.53 -11.98
CA ASP A 116 -2.84 -26.66 -11.22
C ASP A 116 -3.06 -27.84 -12.18
N SER A 117 -2.70 -29.05 -11.75
CA SER A 117 -2.88 -30.27 -12.55
C SER A 117 -4.33 -30.52 -12.96
N SER A 118 -5.28 -30.06 -12.14
CA SER A 118 -6.72 -30.13 -12.42
C SER A 118 -7.18 -29.07 -13.45
N GLU A 119 -6.44 -27.99 -13.62
CA GLU A 119 -6.79 -26.83 -14.47
C GLU A 119 -5.94 -26.75 -15.75
N GLY A 120 -4.87 -27.56 -15.87
CA GLY A 120 -3.94 -27.52 -17.01
C GLY A 120 -4.61 -27.72 -18.36
N ASN A 121 -5.66 -28.55 -18.43
CA ASN A 121 -6.44 -28.79 -19.64
C ASN A 121 -7.45 -27.68 -19.96
N LEU A 122 -7.68 -26.76 -19.00
CA LEU A 122 -8.60 -25.62 -19.14
C LEU A 122 -7.88 -24.34 -19.58
N GLY A 123 -6.54 -24.38 -19.75
CA GLY A 123 -5.74 -23.21 -20.14
C GLY A 123 -5.65 -22.17 -19.04
N ILE A 124 -5.74 -22.58 -17.77
CA ILE A 124 -5.69 -21.67 -16.62
C ILE A 124 -4.25 -21.63 -16.08
N ILE A 125 -3.70 -20.43 -15.99
CA ILE A 125 -2.42 -20.15 -15.32
C ILE A 125 -2.69 -19.35 -14.05
N ARG A 126 -2.13 -19.79 -12.94
CA ARG A 126 -2.22 -19.12 -11.65
C ARG A 126 -0.94 -18.33 -11.37
N ILE A 127 -1.10 -17.14 -10.84
CA ILE A 127 0.00 -16.27 -10.42
C ILE A 127 -0.23 -15.91 -8.96
N ASP A 128 0.58 -16.48 -8.09
CA ASP A 128 0.61 -16.12 -6.68
C ASP A 128 1.73 -15.13 -6.44
N TYR A 129 1.44 -14.07 -5.72
CA TYR A 129 2.46 -13.09 -5.38
C TYR A 129 2.30 -12.59 -3.94
N VAL A 130 3.43 -12.27 -3.34
CA VAL A 130 3.54 -11.65 -2.02
C VAL A 130 4.32 -10.35 -2.20
N ILE A 131 3.81 -9.28 -1.65
CA ILE A 131 4.44 -7.96 -1.66
C ILE A 131 4.61 -7.44 -0.25
N VAL A 132 5.67 -6.68 -0.04
CA VAL A 132 5.91 -5.92 1.18
C VAL A 132 5.72 -4.43 0.84
N PRO A 133 4.63 -3.80 1.30
CA PRO A 133 4.39 -2.37 1.03
C PRO A 133 5.45 -1.50 1.70
N LEU A 134 5.79 -0.38 1.08
CA LEU A 134 6.51 0.69 1.76
C LEU A 134 5.59 1.36 2.78
N ASN A 135 6.08 1.45 4.01
CA ASN A 135 5.33 2.09 5.10
C ASN A 135 5.60 3.60 5.14
N GLU A 136 4.54 4.36 5.39
CA GLU A 136 4.66 5.80 5.66
C GLU A 136 5.29 6.05 7.04
N ILE A 137 6.13 7.08 7.16
CA ILE A 137 6.59 7.58 8.46
C ILE A 137 5.39 8.25 9.12
N ARG A 138 4.94 7.70 10.25
CA ARG A 138 3.78 8.21 10.99
C ARG A 138 4.13 9.09 12.15
N GLN A 139 5.24 8.79 12.80
CA GLN A 139 5.66 9.44 14.01
C GLN A 139 7.19 9.49 14.07
N VAL A 140 7.72 10.66 14.36
CA VAL A 140 9.12 10.85 14.70
C VAL A 140 9.18 11.12 16.20
N ARG A 141 9.92 10.31 16.94
CA ARG A 141 10.19 10.52 18.36
C ARG A 141 11.60 11.05 18.49
N ASN A 142 11.72 12.28 18.99
CA ASN A 142 13.01 12.89 19.28
C ASN A 142 13.36 12.63 20.75
N GLN A 143 14.54 12.13 21.00
CA GLN A 143 15.11 12.04 22.35
C GLN A 143 16.29 13.01 22.40
N VAL A 144 16.24 13.92 23.34
CA VAL A 144 17.30 14.91 23.57
C VAL A 144 17.93 14.61 24.93
N GLU A 145 19.22 14.39 24.92
CA GLU A 145 20.02 14.30 26.13
C GLU A 145 20.79 15.62 26.29
N VAL A 146 20.60 16.28 27.43
CA VAL A 146 21.30 17.51 27.77
C VAL A 146 22.47 17.16 28.67
N SER A 147 23.68 17.33 28.17
CA SER A 147 24.93 17.15 28.92
C SER A 147 25.64 18.48 29.12
N ALA A 148 26.24 18.67 30.31
CA ALA A 148 27.05 19.85 30.59
C ALA A 148 28.39 19.87 29.83
N SER A 149 28.82 18.70 29.30
CA SER A 149 29.99 18.56 28.43
C SER A 149 29.83 17.37 27.50
N ILE A 150 30.36 17.51 26.28
CA ILE A 150 30.50 16.38 25.34
C ILE A 150 31.97 15.93 25.46
N ASN A 151 32.19 14.73 26.02
CA ASN A 151 33.51 14.08 26.06
C ASN A 151 33.80 13.39 24.72
#